data_94ba7f89e03dac810f4ea23b914092c8
#
_entry.id   94ba7f89e03dac810f4ea23b914092c8
#
_cell.length_a   1.000
_cell.length_b   1.000
_cell.length_c   1.000
_cell.angle_alpha   90.00
_cell.angle_beta   90.00
_cell.angle_gamma   90.00
#
_symmetry.space_group_name_H-M   'P 1'
#
loop_
_entity.id
_entity.type
_entity.pdbx_description
1 polymer ?
#
loop_
_entity_poly.entity_id
_entity_poly.type
_entity_poly.pdbx_seq_one_letter_code
_entity_poly.pdbx_strand_id
1 'polypeptide(L)'
;VTGHSLMPVLAGDTPIRETVIFGSFGSAVNVCDGRHVFMLYPEHVTTEGLFQYTVMPTTLNFLFDVDELAQADLVAPFDFTKGARLLRTPAMEKSPFNPYFGPQVFFDTETVLFALAADPAQDRPFRDDDIEHVLGMALRAHLRRHDAPSELYARLGLPAPSGAGPVLLSDMAHAAAG
;
A
#
# COMPACT_ATOMS: atom_id res chain seq x y z
N VAL A 1 -2.94 11.00 -16.58
CA VAL A 1 -1.51 10.92 -16.20
C VAL A 1 -1.38 11.51 -14.79
N THR A 2 -0.90 10.72 -13.84
CA THR A 2 -0.76 11.12 -12.42
C THR A 2 0.65 11.63 -12.08
N GLY A 3 1.60 11.55 -13.03
CA GLY A 3 2.97 12.00 -12.85
C GLY A 3 3.16 13.49 -13.07
N HIS A 4 4.21 14.04 -12.46
CA HIS A 4 4.68 15.40 -12.70
C HIS A 4 5.94 15.38 -13.57
N SER A 5 6.15 16.45 -14.37
CA SER A 5 7.39 16.61 -15.12
C SER A 5 8.57 16.73 -14.18
N LEU A 6 9.66 16.03 -14.47
CA LEU A 6 10.93 16.15 -13.75
C LEU A 6 11.79 17.34 -14.23
N MET A 7 11.38 18.03 -15.28
CA MET A 7 12.13 19.16 -15.85
C MET A 7 12.47 20.26 -14.84
N PRO A 8 11.58 20.66 -13.91
CA PRO A 8 11.92 21.65 -12.89
C PRO A 8 13.04 21.20 -11.93
N VAL A 9 13.10 19.91 -11.62
CA VAL A 9 14.17 19.32 -10.79
C VAL A 9 15.51 19.38 -11.55
N LEU A 10 15.50 19.00 -12.83
CA LEU A 10 16.70 19.02 -13.65
C LEU A 10 17.21 20.44 -13.96
N ALA A 11 16.30 21.40 -14.09
CA ALA A 11 16.65 22.77 -14.47
C ALA A 11 17.12 23.65 -13.30
N GLY A 12 16.66 23.39 -12.06
CA GLY A 12 16.92 24.26 -10.93
C GLY A 12 16.72 23.61 -9.57
N ASP A 13 16.79 22.27 -9.49
CA ASP A 13 16.58 21.52 -8.24
C ASP A 13 15.28 21.88 -7.51
N THR A 14 14.24 22.23 -8.28
CA THR A 14 12.96 22.64 -7.73
C THR A 14 12.15 21.41 -7.34
N PRO A 15 11.76 21.25 -6.06
CA PRO A 15 10.97 20.10 -5.63
C PRO A 15 9.61 20.05 -6.34
N ILE A 16 9.21 18.86 -6.78
CA ILE A 16 7.92 18.60 -7.42
C ILE A 16 6.91 17.93 -6.49
N ARG A 17 7.33 17.58 -5.30
CA ARG A 17 6.49 16.96 -4.25
C ARG A 17 7.11 17.21 -2.87
N GLU A 18 6.26 17.27 -1.85
CA GLU A 18 6.67 17.42 -0.45
C GLU A 18 7.00 16.07 0.20
N THR A 19 6.21 15.05 -0.13
CA THR A 19 6.38 13.71 0.42
C THR A 19 6.20 12.65 -0.65
N VAL A 20 6.79 11.48 -0.41
CA VAL A 20 6.63 10.28 -1.25
C VAL A 20 6.27 9.09 -0.37
N ILE A 21 5.50 8.14 -0.92
CA ILE A 21 5.26 6.83 -0.29
C ILE A 21 5.95 5.74 -1.09
N PHE A 22 6.39 4.71 -0.38
CA PHE A 22 6.97 3.49 -0.95
C PHE A 22 6.77 2.34 0.04
N GLY A 23 7.04 1.13 -0.38
CA GLY A 23 6.89 -0.03 0.49
C GLY A 23 6.97 -1.34 -0.28
N SER A 24 6.71 -2.42 0.43
CA SER A 24 6.67 -3.76 -0.13
C SER A 24 5.31 -4.40 0.16
N PHE A 25 4.89 -5.29 -0.74
CA PHE A 25 3.61 -5.96 -0.63
C PHE A 25 3.47 -6.70 0.72
N GLY A 26 2.42 -6.36 1.46
CA GLY A 26 2.09 -6.96 2.75
C GLY A 26 2.99 -6.57 3.93
N SER A 27 3.98 -5.71 3.73
CA SER A 27 4.90 -5.19 4.74
C SER A 27 4.57 -3.73 5.09
N ALA A 28 5.58 -2.96 5.49
CA ALA A 28 5.43 -1.56 5.82
C ALA A 28 4.96 -0.72 4.64
N VAL A 29 4.19 0.32 4.94
CA VAL A 29 4.00 1.47 4.07
C VAL A 29 4.84 2.62 4.64
N ASN A 30 5.75 3.12 3.83
CA ASN A 30 6.74 4.10 4.24
C ASN A 30 6.40 5.46 3.63
N VAL A 31 6.74 6.52 4.36
CA VAL A 31 6.66 7.90 3.87
C VAL A 31 7.98 8.62 4.11
N CYS A 32 8.41 9.43 3.14
CA CYS A 32 9.62 10.24 3.22
C CYS A 32 9.31 11.69 2.83
N ASP A 33 9.80 12.65 3.62
CA ASP A 33 9.74 14.09 3.37
C ASP A 33 11.06 14.68 2.85
N GLY A 34 12.04 13.82 2.56
CA GLY A 34 13.40 14.19 2.19
C GLY A 34 14.33 14.46 3.37
N ARG A 35 13.82 14.54 4.60
CA ARG A 35 14.58 14.68 5.85
C ARG A 35 14.46 13.46 6.74
N HIS A 36 13.27 12.85 6.74
CA HIS A 36 12.93 11.73 7.56
C HIS A 36 12.31 10.61 6.72
N VAL A 37 12.49 9.39 7.16
CA VAL A 37 11.76 8.20 6.67
C VAL A 37 10.99 7.61 7.84
N PHE A 38 9.68 7.54 7.70
CA PHE A 38 8.80 6.87 8.64
C PHE A 38 8.29 5.59 8.01
N MET A 39 8.58 4.45 8.63
CA MET A 39 8.18 3.12 8.20
C MET A 39 7.07 2.62 9.13
N LEU A 40 5.83 2.65 8.65
CA LEU A 40 4.68 2.16 9.41
C LEU A 40 4.42 0.70 9.06
N TYR A 41 4.73 -0.18 9.99
CA TYR A 41 4.46 -1.61 9.88
C TYR A 41 3.06 -1.98 10.39
N PRO A 42 2.41 -3.01 9.83
CA PRO A 42 1.25 -3.63 10.45
C PRO A 42 1.67 -4.30 11.76
N GLU A 43 0.73 -4.42 12.69
CA GLU A 43 0.98 -5.10 13.98
C GLU A 43 1.49 -6.54 13.78
N HIS A 44 0.95 -7.21 12.75
CA HIS A 44 1.39 -8.56 12.34
C HIS A 44 1.66 -8.60 10.85
N VAL A 45 2.87 -8.96 10.47
CA VAL A 45 3.27 -9.12 9.06
C VAL A 45 2.91 -10.53 8.60
N THR A 46 1.64 -10.74 8.29
CA THR A 46 1.05 -12.01 7.84
C THR A 46 0.31 -11.83 6.52
N THR A 47 -0.19 -12.92 5.95
CA THR A 47 -1.08 -12.87 4.76
C THR A 47 -2.54 -12.60 5.11
N GLU A 48 -2.91 -12.65 6.39
CA GLU A 48 -4.28 -12.39 6.83
C GLU A 48 -4.73 -10.97 6.46
N GLY A 49 -5.90 -10.85 5.85
CA GLY A 49 -6.43 -9.57 5.38
C GLY A 49 -5.61 -8.89 4.28
N LEU A 50 -4.69 -9.60 3.64
CA LEU A 50 -3.89 -9.11 2.53
C LEU A 50 -4.48 -9.58 1.21
N PHE A 51 -4.73 -8.64 0.29
CA PHE A 51 -5.31 -8.92 -1.02
C PHE A 51 -4.48 -8.31 -2.14
N GLN A 52 -4.51 -8.96 -3.27
CA GLN A 52 -3.99 -8.48 -4.54
C GLN A 52 -5.13 -7.99 -5.41
N TYR A 53 -4.92 -6.89 -6.12
CA TYR A 53 -5.86 -6.34 -7.07
C TYR A 53 -5.23 -6.33 -8.46
N THR A 54 -5.84 -7.01 -9.41
CA THR A 54 -5.27 -7.17 -10.75
C THR A 54 -6.34 -7.15 -11.84
N VAL A 55 -5.97 -6.73 -13.03
CA VAL A 55 -6.79 -6.86 -14.25
C VAL A 55 -6.55 -8.18 -14.98
N MET A 56 -5.55 -8.95 -14.53
CA MET A 56 -5.16 -10.23 -15.16
C MET A 56 -5.20 -11.35 -14.11
N PRO A 57 -5.57 -12.58 -14.50
CA PRO A 57 -5.57 -13.73 -13.60
C PRO A 57 -4.15 -14.29 -13.34
N THR A 58 -3.14 -13.43 -13.39
CA THR A 58 -1.73 -13.77 -13.19
C THR A 58 -1.01 -12.67 -12.46
N THR A 59 0.07 -13.00 -11.76
CA THR A 59 1.10 -12.04 -11.38
C THR A 59 2.09 -11.88 -12.54
N LEU A 60 3.09 -11.00 -12.38
CA LEU A 60 4.05 -10.71 -13.44
C LEU A 60 4.82 -11.97 -13.90
N ASN A 61 5.14 -12.87 -12.97
CA ASN A 61 5.99 -14.04 -13.21
C ASN A 61 5.32 -15.38 -12.89
N PHE A 62 4.13 -15.37 -12.28
CA PHE A 62 3.49 -16.58 -11.77
C PHE A 62 1.99 -16.58 -12.10
N LEU A 63 1.44 -17.77 -12.31
CA LEU A 63 0.00 -17.97 -12.29
C LEU A 63 -0.49 -17.97 -10.84
N PHE A 64 -1.68 -17.46 -10.60
CA PHE A 64 -2.34 -17.64 -9.31
C PHE A 64 -2.62 -19.13 -9.06
N ASP A 65 -2.53 -19.53 -7.80
CA ASP A 65 -2.97 -20.85 -7.38
C ASP A 65 -4.48 -21.02 -7.56
N VAL A 66 -4.94 -22.26 -7.75
CA VAL A 66 -6.36 -22.56 -7.94
C VAL A 66 -7.18 -22.13 -6.72
N ASP A 67 -6.64 -22.28 -5.52
CA ASP A 67 -7.34 -21.89 -4.29
C ASP A 67 -7.41 -20.35 -4.13
N GLU A 68 -6.42 -19.61 -4.64
CA GLU A 68 -6.48 -18.15 -4.70
C GLU A 68 -7.58 -17.68 -5.65
N LEU A 69 -7.65 -18.30 -6.84
CA LEU A 69 -8.68 -17.97 -7.82
C LEU A 69 -10.07 -18.40 -7.38
N ALA A 70 -10.20 -19.52 -6.64
CA ALA A 70 -11.48 -19.97 -6.10
C ALA A 70 -12.06 -19.02 -5.03
N GLN A 71 -11.19 -18.22 -4.39
CA GLN A 71 -11.57 -17.23 -3.38
C GLN A 71 -11.51 -15.79 -3.93
N ALA A 72 -11.34 -15.64 -5.23
CA ALA A 72 -11.25 -14.34 -5.86
C ALA A 72 -12.64 -13.73 -6.08
N ASP A 73 -12.73 -12.41 -5.87
CA ASP A 73 -13.90 -11.60 -6.12
C ASP A 73 -13.67 -10.61 -7.28
N LEU A 74 -14.73 -10.29 -8.00
CA LEU A 74 -14.72 -9.13 -8.89
C LEU A 74 -15.10 -7.89 -8.12
N VAL A 75 -14.31 -6.84 -8.29
CA VAL A 75 -14.52 -5.55 -7.64
C VAL A 75 -14.70 -4.42 -8.65
N ALA A 76 -15.32 -3.35 -8.20
CA ALA A 76 -15.44 -2.12 -8.96
C ALA A 76 -14.04 -1.54 -9.30
N PRO A 77 -13.91 -0.78 -10.40
CA PRO A 77 -12.64 -0.17 -10.75
C PRO A 77 -12.19 0.86 -9.71
N PHE A 78 -10.89 0.98 -9.51
CA PHE A 78 -10.30 2.19 -8.92
C PHE A 78 -10.34 3.35 -9.93
N ASP A 79 -10.27 4.58 -9.48
CA ASP A 79 -10.25 5.76 -10.36
C ASP A 79 -9.12 5.69 -11.41
N PHE A 80 -7.95 5.20 -11.02
CA PHE A 80 -6.80 5.08 -11.92
C PHE A 80 -6.89 3.91 -12.92
N THR A 81 -7.80 2.95 -12.75
CA THR A 81 -7.97 1.81 -13.66
C THR A 81 -8.88 2.11 -14.87
N LYS A 82 -9.39 3.35 -14.98
CA LYS A 82 -10.16 3.84 -16.12
C LYS A 82 -11.39 2.99 -16.46
N GLY A 83 -12.09 2.52 -15.43
CA GLY A 83 -13.29 1.70 -15.57
C GLY A 83 -13.04 0.20 -15.76
N ALA A 84 -11.78 -0.25 -15.79
CA ALA A 84 -11.49 -1.67 -15.82
C ALA A 84 -11.82 -2.31 -14.47
N ARG A 85 -12.67 -3.34 -14.47
CA ARG A 85 -12.96 -4.15 -13.29
C ARG A 85 -11.71 -4.93 -12.90
N LEU A 86 -11.59 -5.22 -11.60
CA LEU A 86 -10.44 -5.89 -11.04
C LEU A 86 -10.83 -7.24 -10.45
N LEU A 87 -9.91 -8.17 -10.50
CA LEU A 87 -9.93 -9.36 -9.69
C LEU A 87 -9.24 -9.04 -8.37
N ARG A 88 -9.93 -9.28 -7.25
CA ARG A 88 -9.39 -9.21 -5.90
C ARG A 88 -9.14 -10.63 -5.41
N THR A 89 -7.88 -10.99 -5.19
CA THR A 89 -7.48 -12.33 -4.73
C THR A 89 -6.84 -12.23 -3.35
N PRO A 90 -7.16 -13.14 -2.40
CA PRO A 90 -6.44 -13.17 -1.12
C PRO A 90 -5.00 -13.59 -1.34
N ALA A 91 -4.08 -13.00 -0.60
CA ALA A 91 -2.72 -13.50 -0.50
C ALA A 91 -2.69 -14.72 0.42
N MET A 92 -2.15 -15.83 -0.05
CA MET A 92 -2.03 -17.06 0.72
C MET A 92 -0.57 -17.38 1.00
N GLU A 93 -0.25 -17.99 2.14
CA GLU A 93 1.11 -18.38 2.49
C GLU A 93 1.74 -19.29 1.43
N LYS A 94 0.95 -20.16 0.84
CA LYS A 94 1.36 -21.09 -0.22
C LYS A 94 1.45 -20.46 -1.61
N SER A 95 1.08 -19.19 -1.77
CA SER A 95 1.16 -18.52 -3.08
C SER A 95 2.58 -18.56 -3.63
N PRO A 96 2.77 -18.92 -4.92
CA PRO A 96 4.11 -19.14 -5.49
C PRO A 96 5.07 -17.95 -5.39
N PHE A 97 4.55 -16.73 -5.30
CA PHE A 97 5.38 -15.51 -5.18
C PHE A 97 5.74 -15.17 -3.73
N ASN A 98 5.03 -15.69 -2.74
CA ASN A 98 5.16 -15.34 -1.33
C ASN A 98 6.58 -15.55 -0.76
N PRO A 99 7.31 -16.63 -1.11
CA PRO A 99 8.69 -16.83 -0.67
C PRO A 99 9.68 -15.76 -1.16
N TYR A 100 9.30 -14.97 -2.17
CA TYR A 100 10.17 -13.98 -2.80
C TYR A 100 9.73 -12.54 -2.49
N PHE A 101 8.44 -12.29 -2.38
CA PHE A 101 7.86 -10.94 -2.32
C PHE A 101 6.76 -10.79 -1.27
N GLY A 102 6.43 -11.86 -0.56
CA GLY A 102 5.39 -11.87 0.46
C GLY A 102 5.86 -11.38 1.82
N PRO A 103 4.94 -11.26 2.79
CA PRO A 103 5.23 -10.79 4.13
C PRO A 103 6.33 -11.58 4.86
N GLN A 104 6.44 -12.88 4.58
CA GLN A 104 7.36 -13.81 5.25
C GLN A 104 8.85 -13.54 4.98
N VAL A 105 9.19 -12.68 4.02
CA VAL A 105 10.60 -12.32 3.73
C VAL A 105 11.12 -11.18 4.60
N PHE A 106 10.31 -10.60 5.48
CA PHE A 106 10.68 -9.49 6.35
C PHE A 106 10.99 -9.98 7.76
N PHE A 107 12.13 -9.56 8.29
CA PHE A 107 12.61 -9.95 9.63
C PHE A 107 12.40 -8.83 10.66
N ASP A 108 12.57 -7.57 10.25
CA ASP A 108 12.31 -6.40 11.07
C ASP A 108 10.94 -5.84 10.72
N THR A 109 10.05 -5.80 11.70
CA THR A 109 8.64 -5.45 11.51
C THR A 109 8.15 -4.40 12.51
N GLU A 110 9.07 -3.67 13.12
CA GLU A 110 8.73 -2.57 14.02
C GLU A 110 8.56 -1.25 13.27
N THR A 111 7.56 -0.48 13.69
CA THR A 111 7.40 0.89 13.20
C THR A 111 8.56 1.75 13.66
N VAL A 112 9.27 2.38 12.73
CA VAL A 112 10.51 3.12 12.99
C VAL A 112 10.57 4.43 12.22
N LEU A 113 11.31 5.39 12.79
CA LEU A 113 11.60 6.69 12.20
C LEU A 113 13.11 6.88 12.06
N PHE A 114 13.57 7.40 10.92
CA PHE A 114 14.97 7.70 10.65
C PHE A 114 15.16 9.15 10.23
N ALA A 115 16.28 9.78 10.65
CA ALA A 115 16.68 11.12 10.25
C ALA A 115 17.80 11.04 9.20
N LEU A 116 17.48 11.24 7.92
CA LEU A 116 18.40 11.00 6.80
C LEU A 116 19.69 11.80 6.84
N ALA A 117 19.67 13.04 7.38
CA ALA A 117 20.87 13.87 7.48
C ALA A 117 21.88 13.33 8.51
N ALA A 118 21.40 12.71 9.59
CA ALA A 118 22.24 12.17 10.65
C ALA A 118 22.55 10.68 10.46
N ASP A 119 21.68 9.98 9.72
CA ASP A 119 21.72 8.54 9.53
C ASP A 119 21.25 8.14 8.10
N PRO A 120 22.06 8.43 7.08
CA PRO A 120 21.70 8.12 5.70
C PRO A 120 21.61 6.61 5.42
N ALA A 121 22.26 5.78 6.25
CA ALA A 121 22.19 4.32 6.15
C ALA A 121 20.93 3.72 6.79
N GLN A 122 20.20 4.51 7.60
CA GLN A 122 19.00 4.10 8.32
C GLN A 122 19.27 2.91 9.28
N ASP A 123 20.39 2.99 10.01
CA ASP A 123 20.82 1.98 10.99
C ASP A 123 20.40 2.32 12.43
N ARG A 124 20.00 3.56 12.69
CA ARG A 124 19.75 4.11 14.04
C ARG A 124 18.38 4.78 14.10
N PRO A 125 17.31 4.00 14.28
CA PRO A 125 15.97 4.55 14.43
C PRO A 125 15.89 5.41 15.72
N PHE A 126 15.01 6.41 15.69
CA PHE A 126 14.68 7.24 16.84
C PHE A 126 13.17 7.40 16.98
N ARG A 127 12.72 8.07 18.04
CA ARG A 127 11.29 8.33 18.29
C ARG A 127 11.09 9.83 18.44
N ASP A 128 10.07 10.34 17.76
CA ASP A 128 9.60 11.72 17.88
C ASP A 128 8.11 11.76 17.50
N ASP A 129 7.27 11.93 18.50
CA ASP A 129 5.81 11.83 18.35
C ASP A 129 5.25 12.91 17.41
N ASP A 130 5.85 14.11 17.37
CA ASP A 130 5.41 15.19 16.49
C ASP A 130 5.74 14.88 15.03
N ILE A 131 6.96 14.42 14.75
CA ILE A 131 7.39 14.02 13.40
C ILE A 131 6.59 12.80 12.93
N GLU A 132 6.46 11.79 13.76
CA GLU A 132 5.66 10.58 13.44
C GLU A 132 4.21 10.93 13.14
N HIS A 133 3.61 11.85 13.91
CA HIS A 133 2.25 12.32 13.67
C HIS A 133 2.12 13.03 12.31
N VAL A 134 3.02 13.97 11.99
CA VAL A 134 3.00 14.72 10.72
C VAL A 134 3.19 13.78 9.53
N LEU A 135 4.16 12.87 9.60
CA LEU A 135 4.40 11.89 8.53
C LEU A 135 3.27 10.86 8.41
N GLY A 136 2.69 10.43 9.52
CA GLY A 136 1.50 9.58 9.54
C GLY A 136 0.30 10.24 8.87
N MET A 137 0.08 11.54 9.08
CA MET A 137 -0.96 12.30 8.37
C MET A 137 -0.69 12.38 6.87
N ALA A 138 0.56 12.62 6.46
CA ALA A 138 0.97 12.64 5.05
C ALA A 138 0.76 11.27 4.40
N LEU A 139 1.15 10.19 5.07
CA LEU A 139 0.93 8.81 4.63
C LEU A 139 -0.56 8.54 4.39
N ARG A 140 -1.43 8.87 5.35
CA ARG A 140 -2.88 8.71 5.22
C ARG A 140 -3.45 9.52 4.04
N ALA A 141 -2.95 10.74 3.80
CA ALA A 141 -3.36 11.55 2.67
C ALA A 141 -2.98 10.88 1.33
N HIS A 142 -1.81 10.28 1.25
CA HIS A 142 -1.40 9.49 0.08
C HIS A 142 -2.26 8.25 -0.11
N LEU A 143 -2.52 7.47 0.95
CA LEU A 143 -3.39 6.29 0.87
C LEU A 143 -4.78 6.67 0.31
N ARG A 144 -5.37 7.74 0.83
CA ARG A 144 -6.67 8.24 0.35
C ARG A 144 -6.62 8.71 -1.10
N ARG A 145 -5.57 9.43 -1.48
CA ARG A 145 -5.38 9.93 -2.86
C ARG A 145 -5.24 8.80 -3.88
N HIS A 146 -4.76 7.65 -3.47
CA HIS A 146 -4.52 6.49 -4.32
C HIS A 146 -5.56 5.37 -4.14
N ASP A 147 -6.73 5.70 -3.61
CA ASP A 147 -7.87 4.77 -3.44
C ASP A 147 -7.50 3.51 -2.66
N ALA A 148 -6.62 3.63 -1.65
CA ALA A 148 -6.20 2.48 -0.86
C ALA A 148 -7.41 1.76 -0.25
N PRO A 149 -7.49 0.42 -0.35
CA PRO A 149 -8.62 -0.34 0.14
C PRO A 149 -8.69 -0.34 1.67
N SER A 150 -9.90 -0.51 2.21
CA SER A 150 -10.19 -0.42 3.65
C SER A 150 -9.36 -1.39 4.50
N GLU A 151 -9.12 -2.58 3.98
CA GLU A 151 -8.29 -3.59 4.66
C GLU A 151 -6.83 -3.16 4.84
N LEU A 152 -6.28 -2.31 3.95
CA LEU A 152 -4.94 -1.77 4.16
C LEU A 152 -4.90 -0.83 5.37
N TYR A 153 -5.93 0.01 5.54
CA TYR A 153 -6.04 0.84 6.74
C TYR A 153 -6.15 -0.01 8.01
N ALA A 154 -6.99 -1.05 7.98
CA ALA A 154 -7.14 -1.97 9.11
C ALA A 154 -5.82 -2.65 9.46
N ARG A 155 -5.07 -3.13 8.47
CA ARG A 155 -3.75 -3.74 8.68
C ARG A 155 -2.73 -2.79 9.34
N LEU A 156 -2.76 -1.52 8.96
CA LEU A 156 -1.83 -0.49 9.49
C LEU A 156 -2.33 0.16 10.80
N GLY A 157 -3.45 -0.31 11.36
CA GLY A 157 -4.05 0.31 12.56
C GLY A 157 -4.55 1.74 12.32
N LEU A 158 -4.84 2.11 11.07
CA LEU A 158 -5.29 3.44 10.69
C LEU A 158 -6.81 3.50 10.53
N PRO A 159 -7.47 4.61 10.91
CA PRO A 159 -8.89 4.78 10.62
C PRO A 159 -9.08 4.97 9.10
N ALA A 160 -9.89 4.08 8.49
CA ALA A 160 -10.25 4.18 7.10
C ALA A 160 -11.25 5.34 6.87
N PRO A 161 -11.13 6.09 5.77
CA PRO A 161 -12.18 7.03 5.36
C PRO A 161 -13.44 6.26 4.94
N SER A 162 -14.61 6.89 5.05
CA SER A 162 -15.86 6.30 4.57
C SER A 162 -15.77 6.04 3.06
N GLY A 163 -16.11 4.80 2.64
CA GLY A 163 -16.04 4.38 1.24
C GLY A 163 -14.62 4.14 0.71
N ALA A 164 -13.65 3.84 1.58
CA ALA A 164 -12.30 3.49 1.15
C ALA A 164 -12.28 2.19 0.32
N GLY A 165 -11.61 2.26 -0.81
CA GLY A 165 -11.37 1.13 -1.71
C GLY A 165 -12.56 0.77 -2.61
N PRO A 166 -12.36 -0.19 -3.50
CA PRO A 166 -13.38 -0.64 -4.44
C PRO A 166 -14.44 -1.48 -3.73
N VAL A 167 -15.69 -1.31 -4.15
CA VAL A 167 -16.84 -2.08 -3.66
C VAL A 167 -16.88 -3.44 -4.35
N LEU A 168 -17.21 -4.51 -3.61
CA LEU A 168 -17.48 -5.81 -4.20
C LEU A 168 -18.71 -5.72 -5.11
N LEU A 169 -18.64 -6.30 -6.30
CA LEU A 169 -19.76 -6.27 -7.24
C LEU A 169 -20.95 -7.09 -6.72
N SER A 170 -20.71 -8.11 -5.89
CA SER A 170 -21.76 -8.83 -5.17
C SER A 170 -22.60 -7.93 -4.26
N ASP A 171 -21.95 -7.00 -3.55
CA ASP A 171 -22.61 -6.08 -2.61
C ASP A 171 -23.44 -5.04 -3.35
N MET A 172 -22.98 -4.59 -4.53
CA MET A 172 -23.73 -3.68 -5.39
C MET A 172 -25.02 -4.34 -5.94
N ALA A 173 -24.96 -5.62 -6.28
CA ALA A 173 -26.11 -6.36 -6.76
C ALA A 173 -27.20 -6.52 -5.69
N HIS A 174 -26.82 -6.75 -4.43
CA HIS A 174 -27.76 -6.80 -3.30
C HIS A 174 -28.38 -5.46 -2.97
N ALA A 175 -27.61 -4.37 -3.06
CA ALA A 175 -28.12 -3.00 -2.82
C ALA A 175 -29.09 -2.52 -3.91
N ALA A 176 -29.03 -3.06 -5.12
CA ALA A 176 -29.95 -2.71 -6.22
C ALA A 176 -31.23 -3.57 -6.24
N ALA A 177 -31.28 -4.65 -5.47
CA ALA A 177 -32.41 -5.57 -5.39
C ALA A 177 -33.33 -5.36 -4.15
N GLY A 178 -32.99 -4.43 -3.26
CA GLY A 178 -33.75 -4.02 -2.08
C GLY A 178 -34.29 -2.59 -2.22
#